data_6a3294330f47a99ed78bc8191077a7b7
#
_entry.id   6a3294330f47a99ed78bc8191077a7b7
#
_cell.length_a   1.000
_cell.length_b   1.000
_cell.length_c   1.000
_cell.angle_alpha   90.00
_cell.angle_beta   90.00
_cell.angle_gamma   90.00
#
_symmetry.space_group_name_H-M   'P 1'
#
loop_
_entity.id
_entity.type
_entity.pdbx_description
1 polymer ?
#
loop_
_entity_poly.entity_id
_entity_poly.type
_entity_poly.pdbx_seq_one_letter_code
_entity_poly.pdbx_strand_id
1 'polypeptide(L)'
;MAEYANWLSRVLLAQQFANQHLVSLDVPPWRTAAIRMVSRVLRHSIDDIEIKAPIFIVGTPRCGSTMMQEILSCHERVAYVTHAMDSARDPRTFYATELLRKRLKLDVEGERYLKDSIIVNAGTPAEAMRFWAEALKLDPFALTWPEQTLDDFTPEDIEHIYFYIKHVINCFRDRGGDRFLNKSPALLTVVPLVAELFPDARFIYLVRDGRQVANSLIKLYRRQREQDIKVNHPMFKDQPFIPYPRVN
;
A
#
# COMPACT_ATOMS: atom_id res chain seq x y z
N MET A 1 2.40 10.78 18.49
CA MET A 1 1.31 11.61 17.93
C MET A 1 1.64 11.90 16.49
N ALA A 2 0.63 12.03 15.61
CA ALA A 2 0.89 12.44 14.23
C ALA A 2 1.28 13.93 14.20
N GLU A 3 2.36 14.24 13.46
CA GLU A 3 2.86 15.58 13.25
C GLU A 3 2.50 16.04 11.84
N TYR A 4 1.83 17.17 11.74
CA TYR A 4 1.38 17.73 10.47
C TYR A 4 2.35 18.82 10.02
N ALA A 5 2.81 18.74 8.76
CA ALA A 5 3.77 19.70 8.20
C ALA A 5 3.26 21.15 8.21
N ASN A 6 1.94 21.35 8.09
CA ASN A 6 1.29 22.65 8.12
C ASN A 6 -0.21 22.52 8.45
N TRP A 7 -0.89 23.66 8.64
CA TRP A 7 -2.32 23.68 8.98
C TRP A 7 -3.21 23.06 7.88
N LEU A 8 -2.81 23.23 6.61
CA LEU A 8 -3.52 22.66 5.47
C LEU A 8 -3.41 21.13 5.45
N SER A 9 -2.24 20.61 5.80
CA SER A 9 -2.05 19.17 6.03
C SER A 9 -2.99 18.64 7.11
N ARG A 10 -3.14 19.38 8.20
CA ARG A 10 -4.07 19.01 9.27
C ARG A 10 -5.52 18.95 8.80
N VAL A 11 -5.93 19.87 7.94
CA VAL A 11 -7.29 19.88 7.39
C VAL A 11 -7.50 18.79 6.34
N LEU A 12 -6.52 18.63 5.43
CA LEU A 12 -6.67 17.73 4.29
C LEU A 12 -6.29 16.27 4.58
N LEU A 13 -5.40 16.05 5.55
CA LEU A 13 -4.88 14.71 5.88
C LEU A 13 -5.35 14.20 7.26
N ALA A 14 -6.04 15.03 8.05
CA ALA A 14 -6.42 14.70 9.42
C ALA A 14 -7.17 13.38 9.57
N GLN A 15 -7.99 13.03 8.59
CA GLN A 15 -8.78 11.81 8.61
C GLN A 15 -8.05 10.60 8.00
N GLN A 16 -7.01 10.83 7.23
CA GLN A 16 -6.20 9.74 6.66
C GLN A 16 -5.34 9.07 7.71
N PHE A 17 -4.90 9.85 8.70
CA PHE A 17 -3.99 9.41 9.76
C PHE A 17 -4.58 9.76 11.14
N ALA A 18 -5.89 9.84 11.24
CA ALA A 18 -6.54 10.20 12.48
C ALA A 18 -6.24 9.19 13.58
N ASN A 19 -5.86 9.73 14.73
CA ASN A 19 -5.84 9.04 16.01
C ASN A 19 -4.91 7.83 16.10
N GLN A 20 -3.61 8.07 16.09
CA GLN A 20 -2.59 7.11 16.54
C GLN A 20 -2.44 5.85 15.66
N HIS A 21 -3.31 5.61 14.72
CA HIS A 21 -3.30 4.47 13.83
C HIS A 21 -3.26 5.00 12.39
N LEU A 22 -2.14 4.84 11.71
CA LEU A 22 -1.99 5.15 10.29
C LEU A 22 -2.73 4.12 9.42
N VAL A 23 -3.99 3.90 9.72
CA VAL A 23 -4.89 3.15 8.85
C VAL A 23 -5.56 4.15 7.95
N SER A 24 -5.49 3.91 6.65
CA SER A 24 -6.20 4.71 5.65
C SER A 24 -7.70 4.69 5.94
N LEU A 25 -8.18 5.68 6.64
CA LEU A 25 -9.61 5.87 6.84
C LEU A 25 -10.25 6.31 5.54
N ASP A 26 -11.54 6.08 5.41
CA ASP A 26 -12.29 6.54 4.25
C ASP A 26 -12.20 8.05 4.09
N VAL A 27 -11.76 8.47 2.93
CA VAL A 27 -11.71 9.89 2.59
C VAL A 27 -13.13 10.42 2.49
N PRO A 28 -13.46 11.56 3.11
CA PRO A 28 -14.79 12.15 3.01
C PRO A 28 -15.24 12.34 1.56
N PRO A 29 -16.50 12.09 1.22
CA PRO A 29 -16.99 12.17 -0.16
C PRO A 29 -16.69 13.50 -0.87
N TRP A 30 -16.77 14.62 -0.14
CA TRP A 30 -16.46 15.94 -0.72
C TRP A 30 -14.98 16.06 -1.15
N ARG A 31 -14.06 15.47 -0.41
CA ARG A 31 -12.62 15.47 -0.77
C ARG A 31 -12.38 14.60 -2.00
N THR A 32 -13.01 13.45 -2.06
CA THR A 32 -12.96 12.58 -3.24
C THR A 32 -13.51 13.32 -4.47
N ALA A 33 -14.62 14.03 -4.33
CA ALA A 33 -15.19 14.84 -5.42
C ALA A 33 -14.25 15.97 -5.84
N ALA A 34 -13.67 16.70 -4.89
CA ALA A 34 -12.74 17.78 -5.18
C ALA A 34 -11.48 17.29 -5.90
N ILE A 35 -10.84 16.22 -5.41
CA ILE A 35 -9.64 15.68 -6.04
C ILE A 35 -9.94 15.10 -7.43
N ARG A 36 -11.10 14.48 -7.64
CA ARG A 36 -11.55 14.01 -8.96
C ARG A 36 -11.73 15.16 -9.94
N MET A 37 -12.25 16.30 -9.50
CA MET A 37 -12.37 17.48 -10.36
C MET A 37 -11.00 18.02 -10.77
N VAL A 38 -10.08 18.15 -9.83
CA VAL A 38 -8.68 18.53 -10.12
C VAL A 38 -8.02 17.52 -11.06
N SER A 39 -8.23 16.23 -10.84
CA SER A 39 -7.67 15.16 -11.68
C SER A 39 -8.16 15.20 -13.12
N ARG A 40 -9.39 15.68 -13.37
CA ARG A 40 -9.90 15.86 -14.74
C ARG A 40 -9.15 16.95 -15.51
N VAL A 41 -8.67 17.96 -14.82
CA VAL A 41 -7.90 19.07 -15.41
C VAL A 41 -6.43 18.67 -15.59
N LEU A 42 -5.89 17.92 -14.63
CA LEU A 42 -4.48 17.50 -14.59
C LEU A 42 -4.27 16.10 -15.21
N ARG A 43 -5.11 15.71 -16.15
CA ARG A 43 -4.99 14.39 -16.80
C ARG A 43 -3.65 14.26 -17.53
N HIS A 44 -2.94 13.20 -17.16
CA HIS A 44 -1.87 12.64 -17.99
C HIS A 44 -2.36 11.32 -18.60
N SER A 45 -2.10 11.13 -19.89
CA SER A 45 -2.31 9.82 -20.50
C SER A 45 -1.37 8.81 -19.89
N ILE A 46 -1.86 7.61 -19.70
CA ILE A 46 -1.09 6.43 -19.25
C ILE A 46 -0.94 5.40 -20.38
N ASP A 47 -1.40 5.74 -21.60
CA ASP A 47 -1.45 4.80 -22.73
C ASP A 47 -0.05 4.39 -23.19
N ASP A 48 0.92 5.30 -23.06
CA ASP A 48 2.32 5.09 -23.38
C ASP A 48 3.14 4.46 -22.23
N ILE A 49 2.50 4.19 -21.09
CA ILE A 49 3.19 3.56 -19.96
C ILE A 49 3.15 2.05 -20.13
N GLU A 50 4.33 1.46 -20.21
CA GLU A 50 4.53 0.01 -20.16
C GLU A 50 4.96 -0.41 -18.75
N ILE A 51 4.42 -1.54 -18.28
CA ILE A 51 4.87 -2.15 -17.03
C ILE A 51 6.03 -3.08 -17.39
N LYS A 52 7.25 -2.69 -17.02
CA LYS A 52 8.48 -3.43 -17.34
C LYS A 52 9.15 -3.92 -16.08
N ALA A 53 9.40 -5.21 -16.02
CA ALA A 53 10.12 -5.88 -14.97
C ALA A 53 9.76 -5.37 -13.55
N PRO A 54 8.47 -5.39 -13.16
CA PRO A 54 8.05 -4.94 -11.84
C PRO A 54 8.76 -5.74 -10.75
N ILE A 55 8.99 -5.10 -9.61
CA ILE A 55 9.70 -5.72 -8.48
C ILE A 55 8.68 -6.01 -7.39
N PHE A 56 8.64 -7.26 -6.96
CA PHE A 56 7.81 -7.69 -5.83
C PHE A 56 8.69 -8.23 -4.70
N ILE A 57 8.59 -7.59 -3.54
CA ILE A 57 9.25 -8.06 -2.33
C ILE A 57 8.29 -9.01 -1.63
N VAL A 58 8.69 -10.26 -1.51
CA VAL A 58 7.93 -11.33 -0.87
C VAL A 58 8.70 -11.92 0.31
N GLY A 59 7.98 -12.46 1.26
CA GLY A 59 8.57 -13.08 2.44
C GLY A 59 7.59 -13.10 3.60
N THR A 60 7.93 -13.82 4.64
CA THR A 60 7.09 -13.89 5.84
C THR A 60 6.98 -12.51 6.50
N PRO A 61 5.88 -12.21 7.18
CA PRO A 61 5.80 -11.03 8.02
C PRO A 61 7.00 -10.95 8.97
N ARG A 62 7.48 -9.74 9.22
CA ARG A 62 8.62 -9.46 10.12
C ARG A 62 9.99 -9.94 9.60
N CYS A 63 10.12 -10.27 8.33
CA CYS A 63 11.41 -10.62 7.71
C CYS A 63 12.31 -9.41 7.38
N GLY A 64 11.82 -8.17 7.52
CA GLY A 64 12.55 -6.94 7.14
C GLY A 64 12.11 -6.33 5.80
N SER A 65 11.02 -6.83 5.23
CA SER A 65 10.52 -6.41 3.92
C SER A 65 10.19 -4.91 3.83
N THR A 66 9.74 -4.29 4.91
CA THR A 66 9.49 -2.82 4.95
C THR A 66 10.78 -2.04 4.74
N MET A 67 11.86 -2.39 5.46
CA MET A 67 13.15 -1.74 5.31
C MET A 67 13.70 -1.92 3.88
N MET A 68 13.57 -3.11 3.32
CA MET A 68 13.98 -3.37 1.94
C MET A 68 13.19 -2.53 0.94
N GLN A 69 11.87 -2.39 1.14
CA GLN A 69 11.03 -1.53 0.31
C GLN A 69 11.46 -0.06 0.39
N GLU A 70 11.73 0.45 1.60
CA GLU A 70 12.20 1.81 1.81
C GLU A 70 13.54 2.07 1.10
N ILE A 71 14.52 1.15 1.26
CA ILE A 71 15.82 1.27 0.58
C ILE A 71 15.65 1.31 -0.94
N LEU A 72 14.90 0.38 -1.51
CA LEU A 72 14.69 0.32 -2.96
C LEU A 72 13.89 1.53 -3.48
N SER A 73 12.97 2.06 -2.69
CA SER A 73 12.18 3.24 -3.06
C SER A 73 12.99 4.53 -3.20
N CYS A 74 14.22 4.55 -2.66
CA CYS A 74 15.14 5.67 -2.84
C CYS A 74 15.73 5.76 -4.27
N HIS A 75 15.63 4.70 -5.06
CA HIS A 75 16.14 4.69 -6.41
C HIS A 75 15.22 5.50 -7.35
N GLU A 76 15.79 6.35 -8.17
CA GLU A 76 15.05 7.29 -9.05
C GLU A 76 14.06 6.59 -10.01
N ARG A 77 14.45 5.42 -10.55
CA ARG A 77 13.63 4.65 -11.47
C ARG A 77 12.49 3.87 -10.81
N VAL A 78 12.40 3.87 -9.50
CA VAL A 78 11.39 3.07 -8.79
C VAL A 78 10.13 3.88 -8.51
N ALA A 79 9.00 3.35 -8.93
CA ALA A 79 7.66 3.84 -8.65
C ALA A 79 6.94 2.91 -7.67
N TYR A 80 6.31 3.47 -6.65
CA TYR A 80 5.64 2.70 -5.60
C TYR A 80 4.36 3.39 -5.13
N VAL A 81 3.47 2.63 -4.52
CA VAL A 81 2.26 3.19 -3.91
C VAL A 81 2.67 3.96 -2.66
N THR A 82 2.30 5.24 -2.58
CA THR A 82 2.48 6.04 -1.35
C THR A 82 1.28 5.88 -0.42
N HIS A 83 1.44 6.20 0.86
CA HIS A 83 0.31 6.24 1.78
C HIS A 83 -0.78 7.22 1.33
N ALA A 84 -0.42 8.32 0.68
CA ALA A 84 -1.38 9.26 0.11
C ALA A 84 -2.20 8.65 -1.03
N MET A 85 -1.56 7.88 -1.92
CA MET A 85 -2.26 7.14 -3.00
C MET A 85 -3.16 6.04 -2.45
N ASP A 86 -2.65 5.25 -1.51
CA ASP A 86 -3.41 4.16 -0.87
C ASP A 86 -4.69 4.69 -0.20
N SER A 87 -4.61 5.88 0.39
CA SER A 87 -5.76 6.58 0.95
C SER A 87 -6.73 7.12 -0.11
N ALA A 88 -6.24 7.54 -1.26
CA ALA A 88 -7.04 8.12 -2.33
C ALA A 88 -7.92 7.08 -3.06
N ARG A 89 -7.53 5.81 -3.05
CA ARG A 89 -8.22 4.64 -3.62
C ARG A 89 -8.44 4.65 -5.13
N ASP A 90 -8.90 5.76 -5.72
CA ASP A 90 -9.15 5.88 -7.16
C ASP A 90 -7.85 6.21 -7.88
N PRO A 91 -7.29 5.29 -8.69
CA PRO A 91 -6.01 5.48 -9.37
C PRO A 91 -5.97 6.74 -10.23
N ARG A 92 -7.12 7.14 -10.81
CA ARG A 92 -7.24 8.37 -11.61
C ARG A 92 -6.90 9.64 -10.84
N THR A 93 -6.92 9.56 -9.50
CA THR A 93 -6.62 10.70 -8.63
C THR A 93 -5.18 10.74 -8.13
N PHE A 94 -4.40 9.70 -8.35
CA PHE A 94 -3.05 9.55 -7.79
C PHE A 94 -2.13 10.69 -8.21
N TYR A 95 -2.08 11.00 -9.50
CA TYR A 95 -1.22 12.06 -10.01
C TYR A 95 -1.55 13.42 -9.38
N ALA A 96 -2.83 13.79 -9.36
CA ALA A 96 -3.26 15.05 -8.73
C ALA A 96 -2.99 15.06 -7.22
N THR A 97 -3.20 13.93 -6.53
CA THR A 97 -2.90 13.78 -5.10
C THR A 97 -1.43 14.02 -4.82
N GLU A 98 -0.53 13.37 -5.55
CA GLU A 98 0.92 13.52 -5.38
C GLU A 98 1.42 14.90 -5.79
N LEU A 99 0.90 15.46 -6.88
CA LEU A 99 1.23 16.81 -7.33
C LEU A 99 0.86 17.86 -6.27
N LEU A 100 -0.38 17.80 -5.77
CA LEU A 100 -0.85 18.72 -4.72
C LEU A 100 -0.06 18.52 -3.43
N ARG A 101 0.18 17.28 -3.03
CA ARG A 101 0.98 16.96 -1.85
C ARG A 101 2.35 17.63 -1.92
N LYS A 102 3.07 17.45 -3.02
CA LYS A 102 4.39 18.05 -3.22
C LYS A 102 4.35 19.58 -3.31
N ARG A 103 3.43 20.14 -4.11
CA ARG A 103 3.33 21.58 -4.35
C ARG A 103 2.91 22.36 -3.11
N LEU A 104 1.99 21.84 -2.34
CA LEU A 104 1.46 22.48 -1.12
C LEU A 104 2.19 22.01 0.14
N LYS A 105 3.24 21.18 -0.01
CA LYS A 105 4.01 20.58 1.09
C LYS A 105 3.08 19.91 2.11
N LEU A 106 2.07 19.18 1.61
CA LEU A 106 1.15 18.44 2.46
C LEU A 106 1.84 17.18 2.95
N ASP A 107 2.01 17.07 4.23
CA ASP A 107 2.54 15.87 4.86
C ASP A 107 2.01 15.69 6.28
N VAL A 108 2.03 14.44 6.72
CA VAL A 108 1.78 14.06 8.09
C VAL A 108 2.70 12.90 8.39
N GLU A 109 3.43 13.00 9.49
CA GLU A 109 4.36 12.00 9.93
C GLU A 109 3.91 11.39 11.25
N GLY A 110 4.13 10.10 11.43
CA GLY A 110 3.82 9.43 12.68
C GLY A 110 4.21 7.97 12.67
N GLU A 111 4.19 7.36 13.86
CA GLU A 111 4.42 5.94 13.99
C GLU A 111 3.26 5.16 13.35
N ARG A 112 3.59 4.18 12.52
CA ARG A 112 2.57 3.37 11.85
C ARG A 112 1.72 2.58 12.87
N TYR A 113 0.53 2.17 12.43
CA TYR A 113 -0.49 1.53 13.29
C TYR A 113 0.00 0.27 14.04
N LEU A 114 1.01 -0.43 13.53
CA LEU A 114 1.60 -1.59 14.20
C LEU A 114 2.36 -1.25 15.48
N LYS A 115 2.61 0.02 15.76
CA LYS A 115 3.35 0.48 16.95
C LYS A 115 4.69 -0.23 17.12
N ASP A 116 5.42 -0.39 16.03
CA ASP A 116 6.71 -1.08 15.98
C ASP A 116 7.90 -0.14 15.75
N SER A 117 7.71 1.12 16.12
CA SER A 117 8.70 2.21 16.06
C SER A 117 9.11 2.61 14.63
N ILE A 118 8.34 2.20 13.62
CA ILE A 118 8.56 2.65 12.24
C ILE A 118 7.75 3.93 12.02
N ILE A 119 8.47 4.99 11.70
CA ILE A 119 7.88 6.28 11.35
C ILE A 119 7.57 6.28 9.85
N VAL A 120 6.39 6.71 9.49
CA VAL A 120 5.93 6.82 8.11
C VAL A 120 5.29 8.18 7.89
N ASN A 121 5.27 8.62 6.64
CA ASN A 121 4.60 9.84 6.23
C ASN A 121 3.73 9.61 4.98
N ALA A 122 3.03 10.63 4.52
CA ALA A 122 2.14 10.51 3.38
C ALA A 122 2.84 10.09 2.07
N GLY A 123 4.14 10.34 1.94
CA GLY A 123 4.96 9.99 0.78
C GLY A 123 5.74 8.68 0.89
N THR A 124 5.78 8.05 2.06
CA THR A 124 6.48 6.77 2.23
C THR A 124 5.74 5.63 1.56
N PRO A 125 6.46 4.53 1.19
CA PRO A 125 5.86 3.38 0.54
C PRO A 125 4.78 2.70 1.39
N ALA A 126 3.64 2.42 0.78
CA ALA A 126 2.54 1.64 1.33
C ALA A 126 2.52 0.22 0.76
N GLU A 127 1.86 -0.69 1.48
CA GLU A 127 1.73 -2.09 1.07
C GLU A 127 0.64 -2.31 0.00
N ALA A 128 -0.28 -1.36 -0.16
CA ALA A 128 -1.45 -1.45 -1.04
C ALA A 128 -2.31 -2.71 -0.78
N MET A 129 -2.39 -3.13 0.48
CA MET A 129 -3.07 -4.39 0.84
C MET A 129 -4.52 -4.43 0.40
N ARG A 130 -5.22 -3.29 0.52
CA ARG A 130 -6.63 -3.21 0.10
C ARG A 130 -6.77 -3.42 -1.39
N PHE A 131 -5.94 -2.73 -2.17
CA PHE A 131 -5.95 -2.89 -3.62
C PHE A 131 -5.73 -4.36 -4.01
N TRP A 132 -4.71 -5.02 -3.45
CA TRP A 132 -4.43 -6.40 -3.77
C TRP A 132 -5.54 -7.35 -3.29
N ALA A 133 -6.11 -7.12 -2.12
CA ALA A 133 -7.23 -7.94 -1.64
C ALA A 133 -8.46 -7.82 -2.55
N GLU A 134 -8.81 -6.61 -2.96
CA GLU A 134 -9.91 -6.35 -3.88
C GLU A 134 -9.61 -6.92 -5.29
N ALA A 135 -8.43 -6.62 -5.85
CA ALA A 135 -8.03 -7.02 -7.20
C ALA A 135 -7.89 -8.54 -7.35
N LEU A 136 -7.40 -9.21 -6.32
CA LEU A 136 -7.24 -10.67 -6.30
C LEU A 136 -8.45 -11.40 -5.68
N LYS A 137 -9.54 -10.69 -5.41
CA LYS A 137 -10.78 -11.24 -4.82
C LYS A 137 -10.53 -12.04 -3.53
N LEU A 138 -9.56 -11.56 -2.73
CA LEU A 138 -9.16 -12.19 -1.49
C LEU A 138 -9.89 -11.53 -0.31
N ASP A 139 -10.40 -12.36 0.59
CA ASP A 139 -10.82 -11.88 1.90
C ASP A 139 -9.56 -11.69 2.78
N PRO A 140 -9.20 -10.45 3.15
CA PRO A 140 -8.02 -10.21 3.98
C PRO A 140 -8.15 -10.80 5.40
N PHE A 141 -9.34 -11.28 5.77
CA PHE A 141 -9.62 -11.91 7.07
C PHE A 141 -9.78 -13.42 6.97
N ALA A 142 -9.76 -13.99 5.77
CA ALA A 142 -9.79 -15.43 5.61
C ALA A 142 -8.59 -16.07 6.30
N LEU A 143 -8.83 -17.21 6.94
CA LEU A 143 -7.77 -18.00 7.59
C LEU A 143 -6.81 -18.61 6.56
N THR A 144 -7.32 -18.90 5.38
CA THR A 144 -6.58 -19.46 4.24
C THR A 144 -7.00 -18.75 2.98
N TRP A 145 -6.04 -18.49 2.10
CA TRP A 145 -6.35 -18.00 0.76
C TRP A 145 -6.29 -19.15 -0.22
N PRO A 146 -7.26 -19.26 -1.14
CA PRO A 146 -7.24 -20.29 -2.17
C PRO A 146 -6.04 -20.11 -3.09
N GLU A 147 -5.56 -21.20 -3.65
CA GLU A 147 -4.70 -21.13 -4.83
C GLU A 147 -5.51 -20.50 -5.96
N GLN A 148 -4.90 -19.59 -6.69
CA GLN A 148 -5.52 -18.86 -7.78
C GLN A 148 -4.64 -18.97 -9.03
N THR A 149 -5.30 -19.02 -10.17
CA THR A 149 -4.71 -19.02 -11.50
C THR A 149 -5.29 -17.87 -12.33
N LEU A 150 -4.74 -17.59 -13.50
CA LEU A 150 -5.31 -16.56 -14.38
C LEU A 150 -6.75 -16.87 -14.81
N ASP A 151 -7.15 -18.14 -14.83
CA ASP A 151 -8.50 -18.54 -15.24
C ASP A 151 -9.58 -18.09 -14.23
N ASP A 152 -9.18 -17.71 -13.01
CA ASP A 152 -10.09 -17.18 -11.99
C ASP A 152 -10.40 -15.68 -12.21
N PHE A 153 -9.78 -15.05 -13.22
CA PHE A 153 -9.88 -13.61 -13.49
C PHE A 153 -10.41 -13.34 -14.89
N THR A 154 -11.28 -12.35 -14.97
CA THR A 154 -11.73 -11.83 -16.27
C THR A 154 -10.67 -10.91 -16.88
N PRO A 155 -10.68 -10.67 -18.20
CA PRO A 155 -9.80 -9.68 -18.83
C PRO A 155 -9.91 -8.30 -18.16
N GLU A 156 -11.11 -7.91 -17.72
CA GLU A 156 -11.35 -6.64 -17.03
C GLU A 156 -10.69 -6.58 -15.64
N ASP A 157 -10.65 -7.70 -14.90
CA ASP A 157 -9.92 -7.79 -13.63
C ASP A 157 -8.42 -7.56 -13.85
N ILE A 158 -7.86 -8.19 -14.87
CA ILE A 158 -6.44 -8.07 -15.23
C ILE A 158 -6.13 -6.64 -15.70
N GLU A 159 -6.98 -6.07 -16.55
CA GLU A 159 -6.85 -4.69 -17.01
C GLU A 159 -6.90 -3.71 -15.84
N HIS A 160 -7.75 -3.96 -14.83
CA HIS A 160 -7.82 -3.15 -13.62
C HIS A 160 -6.50 -3.15 -12.84
N ILE A 161 -5.82 -4.30 -12.75
CA ILE A 161 -4.50 -4.40 -12.10
C ILE A 161 -3.46 -3.57 -12.88
N TYR A 162 -3.42 -3.71 -14.19
CA TYR A 162 -2.50 -2.95 -15.04
C TYR A 162 -2.79 -1.45 -14.99
N PHE A 163 -4.05 -1.07 -15.04
CA PHE A 163 -4.50 0.31 -14.94
C PHE A 163 -4.02 0.96 -13.62
N TYR A 164 -4.17 0.26 -12.51
CA TYR A 164 -3.70 0.74 -11.21
C TYR A 164 -2.17 0.98 -11.22
N ILE A 165 -1.41 -0.01 -11.67
CA ILE A 165 0.05 0.05 -11.68
C ILE A 165 0.55 1.17 -12.61
N LYS A 166 -0.05 1.33 -13.80
CA LYS A 166 0.27 2.42 -14.72
C LYS A 166 0.05 3.79 -14.09
N HIS A 167 -1.03 3.97 -13.35
CA HIS A 167 -1.27 5.22 -12.63
C HIS A 167 -0.25 5.47 -11.52
N VAL A 168 0.24 4.44 -10.85
CA VAL A 168 1.35 4.57 -9.89
C VAL A 168 2.63 5.01 -10.59
N ILE A 169 3.02 4.33 -11.67
CA ILE A 169 4.21 4.68 -12.46
C ILE A 169 4.13 6.13 -12.95
N ASN A 170 2.97 6.57 -13.42
CA ASN A 170 2.74 7.93 -13.90
C ASN A 170 3.08 9.00 -12.85
N CYS A 171 2.86 8.73 -11.57
CA CYS A 171 3.18 9.68 -10.49
C CYS A 171 4.69 9.89 -10.26
N PHE A 172 5.52 9.03 -10.82
CA PHE A 172 6.98 9.06 -10.68
C PHE A 172 7.71 9.37 -11.98
N ARG A 173 6.98 9.50 -13.08
CA ARG A 173 7.52 9.71 -14.41
C ARG A 173 8.45 10.92 -14.52
N ASP A 174 8.07 12.04 -13.91
CA ASP A 174 8.85 13.28 -13.95
C ASP A 174 10.25 13.15 -13.31
N ARG A 175 10.45 12.14 -12.47
CA ARG A 175 11.77 11.84 -11.86
C ARG A 175 12.47 10.65 -12.49
N GLY A 176 11.95 10.11 -13.60
CA GLY A 176 12.50 8.93 -14.26
C GLY A 176 11.97 7.59 -13.74
N GLY A 177 10.96 7.60 -12.87
CA GLY A 177 10.36 6.40 -12.32
C GLY A 177 9.56 5.64 -13.37
N ASP A 178 10.04 4.48 -13.77
CA ASP A 178 9.48 3.62 -14.81
C ASP A 178 9.24 2.17 -14.34
N ARG A 179 9.69 1.84 -13.15
CA ARG A 179 9.66 0.48 -12.64
C ARG A 179 8.85 0.36 -11.35
N PHE A 180 7.76 -0.38 -11.41
CA PHE A 180 6.89 -0.58 -10.26
C PHE A 180 7.56 -1.43 -9.19
N LEU A 181 7.46 -0.99 -7.93
CA LEU A 181 7.89 -1.71 -6.74
C LEU A 181 6.70 -1.89 -5.80
N ASN A 182 6.45 -3.10 -5.37
CA ASN A 182 5.50 -3.36 -4.32
C ASN A 182 6.01 -4.39 -3.30
N LYS A 183 5.59 -4.21 -2.07
CA LYS A 183 5.72 -5.18 -1.01
C LYS A 183 4.37 -5.29 -0.32
N SER A 184 3.73 -6.43 -0.47
CA SER A 184 2.51 -6.75 0.26
C SER A 184 2.58 -8.18 0.78
N PRO A 185 2.32 -8.40 2.07
CA PRO A 185 2.22 -9.76 2.61
C PRO A 185 1.18 -10.62 1.90
N ALA A 186 0.16 -9.98 1.33
CA ALA A 186 -0.87 -10.65 0.55
C ALA A 186 -0.30 -11.41 -0.65
N LEU A 187 0.77 -10.90 -1.26
CA LEU A 187 1.34 -11.50 -2.47
C LEU A 187 2.13 -12.78 -2.21
N LEU A 188 2.48 -13.07 -0.94
CA LEU A 188 3.26 -14.27 -0.63
C LEU A 188 2.52 -15.57 -1.02
N THR A 189 1.21 -15.59 -0.87
CA THR A 189 0.38 -16.78 -1.14
C THR A 189 0.00 -16.93 -2.61
N VAL A 190 0.17 -15.87 -3.41
CA VAL A 190 -0.23 -15.81 -4.82
C VAL A 190 0.93 -15.48 -5.76
N VAL A 191 2.17 -15.81 -5.34
CA VAL A 191 3.37 -15.57 -6.16
C VAL A 191 3.27 -16.20 -7.55
N PRO A 192 2.78 -17.45 -7.73
CA PRO A 192 2.62 -18.04 -9.06
C PRO A 192 1.72 -17.18 -9.96
N LEU A 193 0.55 -16.77 -9.47
CA LEU A 193 -0.38 -15.91 -10.21
C LEU A 193 0.28 -14.56 -10.59
N VAL A 194 1.02 -13.94 -9.66
CA VAL A 194 1.71 -12.67 -9.95
C VAL A 194 2.80 -12.87 -11.01
N ALA A 195 3.47 -14.02 -11.03
CA ALA A 195 4.45 -14.35 -12.06
C ALA A 195 3.80 -14.59 -13.44
N GLU A 196 2.59 -15.12 -13.48
CA GLU A 196 1.82 -15.25 -14.73
C GLU A 196 1.32 -13.89 -15.24
N LEU A 197 0.83 -13.03 -14.33
CA LEU A 197 0.41 -11.66 -14.67
C LEU A 197 1.57 -10.79 -15.20
N PHE A 198 2.78 -11.00 -14.68
CA PHE A 198 3.98 -10.24 -15.03
C PHE A 198 5.15 -11.19 -15.32
N PRO A 199 5.25 -11.75 -16.54
CA PRO A 199 6.28 -12.75 -16.85
C PRO A 199 7.73 -12.26 -16.73
N ASP A 200 7.93 -10.95 -16.81
CA ASP A 200 9.25 -10.32 -16.63
C ASP A 200 9.51 -9.80 -15.20
N ALA A 201 8.59 -10.04 -14.28
CA ALA A 201 8.70 -9.60 -12.89
C ALA A 201 9.98 -10.09 -12.21
N ARG A 202 10.45 -9.31 -11.25
CA ARG A 202 11.57 -9.66 -10.38
C ARG A 202 11.07 -9.83 -8.96
N PHE A 203 11.26 -11.01 -8.40
CA PHE A 203 10.91 -11.32 -7.02
C PHE A 203 12.13 -11.25 -6.13
N ILE A 204 12.01 -10.49 -5.03
CA ILE A 204 12.99 -10.46 -3.97
C ILE A 204 12.41 -11.22 -2.79
N TYR A 205 12.89 -12.45 -2.59
CA TYR A 205 12.44 -13.28 -1.48
C TYR A 205 13.32 -13.04 -0.25
N LEU A 206 12.72 -12.52 0.81
CA LEU A 206 13.41 -12.23 2.07
C LEU A 206 13.20 -13.36 3.07
N VAL A 207 14.31 -13.92 3.50
CA VAL A 207 14.37 -14.99 4.50
C VAL A 207 14.96 -14.45 5.81
N ARG A 208 14.33 -14.76 6.92
CA ARG A 208 14.82 -14.48 8.26
C ARG A 208 14.69 -15.71 9.14
N ASP A 209 15.57 -15.85 10.13
CA ASP A 209 15.47 -16.93 11.13
C ASP A 209 14.06 -16.99 11.74
N GLY A 210 13.41 -18.15 11.64
CA GLY A 210 12.01 -18.33 12.07
C GLY A 210 11.79 -18.04 13.55
N ARG A 211 12.80 -18.28 14.39
CA ARG A 211 12.74 -17.96 15.83
C ARG A 211 12.67 -16.44 16.06
N GLN A 212 13.41 -15.66 15.26
CA GLN A 212 13.37 -14.21 15.32
C GLN A 212 12.04 -13.65 14.78
N VAL A 213 11.50 -14.26 13.71
CA VAL A 213 10.18 -13.93 13.17
C VAL A 213 9.11 -14.19 14.24
N ALA A 214 9.08 -15.38 14.83
CA ALA A 214 8.14 -15.77 15.88
C ALA A 214 8.22 -14.84 17.08
N ASN A 215 9.43 -14.54 17.57
CA ASN A 215 9.62 -13.60 18.70
C ASN A 215 9.09 -12.19 18.35
N SER A 216 9.33 -11.71 17.13
CA SER A 216 8.83 -10.41 16.68
C SER A 216 7.30 -10.38 16.59
N LEU A 217 6.66 -11.45 16.11
CA LEU A 217 5.20 -11.59 16.07
C LEU A 217 4.59 -11.65 17.47
N ILE A 218 5.17 -12.45 18.37
CA ILE A 218 4.71 -12.54 19.76
C ILE A 218 4.77 -11.17 20.46
N LYS A 219 5.86 -10.42 20.27
CA LYS A 219 5.98 -9.06 20.80
C LYS A 219 4.93 -8.12 20.23
N LEU A 220 4.64 -8.21 18.93
CA LEU A 220 3.61 -7.42 18.28
C LEU A 220 2.23 -7.73 18.87
N TYR A 221 1.85 -9.00 18.97
CA TYR A 221 0.56 -9.42 19.50
C TYR A 221 0.38 -9.04 20.98
N ARG A 222 1.42 -9.19 21.81
CA ARG A 222 1.38 -8.75 23.20
C ARG A 222 1.12 -7.25 23.28
N ARG A 223 1.86 -6.44 22.51
CA ARG A 223 1.70 -4.99 22.47
C ARG A 223 0.30 -4.58 22.00
N GLN A 224 -0.25 -5.25 21.01
CA GLN A 224 -1.61 -4.99 20.53
C GLN A 224 -2.67 -5.28 21.61
N ARG A 225 -2.51 -6.36 22.36
CA ARG A 225 -3.40 -6.69 23.48
C ARG A 225 -3.29 -5.70 24.63
N GLU A 226 -2.07 -5.34 25.04
CA GLU A 226 -1.81 -4.42 26.14
C GLU A 226 -2.32 -3.01 25.87
N GLN A 227 -2.32 -2.58 24.62
CA GLN A 227 -2.72 -1.23 24.24
C GLN A 227 -4.21 -1.13 23.80
N ASP A 228 -4.96 -2.23 23.92
CA ASP A 228 -6.36 -2.32 23.45
C ASP A 228 -6.55 -1.62 22.08
N ILE A 229 -5.65 -1.96 21.14
CA ILE A 229 -5.65 -1.37 19.80
C ILE A 229 -6.88 -1.90 19.06
N LYS A 230 -8.02 -1.28 19.35
CA LYS A 230 -9.23 -1.42 18.55
C LYS A 230 -9.02 -0.60 17.29
N VAL A 231 -8.80 -1.29 16.20
CA VAL A 231 -8.78 -0.64 14.91
C VAL A 231 -10.23 -0.29 14.57
N ASN A 232 -10.60 0.98 14.75
CA ASN A 232 -11.92 1.50 14.37
C ASN A 232 -12.07 1.58 12.83
N HIS A 233 -11.73 0.50 12.15
CA HIS A 233 -11.94 0.39 10.70
C HIS A 233 -13.17 -0.49 10.46
N PRO A 234 -14.08 -0.15 9.54
CA PRO A 234 -15.25 -0.98 9.23
C PRO A 234 -14.92 -2.43 8.87
N MET A 235 -13.74 -2.67 8.30
CA MET A 235 -13.21 -4.00 8.01
C MET A 235 -12.76 -4.78 9.25
N PHE A 236 -12.47 -4.12 10.37
CA PHE A 236 -11.87 -4.74 11.57
C PHE A 236 -12.81 -4.70 12.77
N LYS A 237 -14.11 -4.51 12.54
CA LYS A 237 -15.11 -4.46 13.62
C LYS A 237 -14.90 -5.63 14.58
N ASP A 238 -14.55 -5.30 15.82
CA ASP A 238 -14.53 -6.20 16.98
C ASP A 238 -13.51 -7.36 16.95
N GLN A 239 -12.57 -7.38 16.00
CA GLN A 239 -11.51 -8.39 15.99
C GLN A 239 -10.13 -7.78 16.25
N PRO A 240 -9.24 -8.50 16.98
CA PRO A 240 -7.85 -8.09 17.06
C PRO A 240 -7.27 -8.13 15.63
N PHE A 241 -6.67 -7.04 15.21
CA PHE A 241 -6.04 -6.94 13.90
C PHE A 241 -4.93 -7.99 13.76
N ILE A 242 -5.19 -8.98 12.93
CA ILE A 242 -4.19 -9.94 12.48
C ILE A 242 -3.92 -9.59 11.02
N PRO A 243 -2.85 -8.83 10.72
CA PRO A 243 -2.63 -8.26 9.37
C PRO A 243 -2.23 -9.33 8.34
N TYR A 244 -2.30 -10.60 8.69
CA TYR A 244 -1.81 -11.67 7.83
C TYR A 244 -2.70 -12.88 7.95
N PRO A 245 -2.98 -13.57 6.83
CA PRO A 245 -3.67 -14.84 6.87
C PRO A 245 -2.88 -15.78 7.79
N ARG A 246 -3.61 -16.50 8.63
CA ARG A 246 -3.04 -17.60 9.39
C ARG A 246 -2.74 -18.71 8.39
N VAL A 247 -1.48 -19.01 8.20
CA VAL A 247 -1.09 -20.25 7.55
C VAL A 247 -1.28 -21.33 8.60
N ASN A 248 -2.18 -22.29 8.37
CA ASN A 248 -2.31 -23.49 9.20
C ASN A 248 -1.12 -24.40 8.96
#